data_06bdeb427726e93c2cff1bf6ba426b72
#
_entry.id   06bdeb427726e93c2cff1bf6ba426b72
#
_cell.length_a   1.000
_cell.length_b   1.000
_cell.length_c   1.000
_cell.angle_alpha   90.00
_cell.angle_beta   90.00
_cell.angle_gamma   90.00
#
_symmetry.space_group_name_H-M   'P 1'
#
loop_
_entity.id
_entity.type
_entity.pdbx_description
1 polymer ?
#
loop_
_entity_poly.entity_id
_entity_poly.type
_entity_poly.pdbx_seq_one_letter_code
_entity_poly.pdbx_strand_id
1 'polypeptide(L)'
;DSYFNRSLRRFCSHGNTPNNPESRLPGVILSGNIGYIAWNIFEEYGKNGAYHQKRVVCDLIDHMLGDRKTLSTNLPSNGIVTLMEQKEQNRSIVHLLYAVTKKRGDTEVIEDAVAITDTQVSIRLPQKPYRVYLAPEEKDISYTYEKGRLSFTVDTFKLHGMVVIEKAE
;
A
#
# COMPACT_ATOMS: atom_id res chain seq x y z
N ASP A 1 14.47 12.78 -16.85
CA ASP A 1 15.67 12.27 -17.49
C ASP A 1 16.93 12.73 -16.77
N SER A 2 17.78 11.78 -16.40
CA SER A 2 19.11 12.07 -15.90
C SER A 2 20.13 11.89 -17.02
N TYR A 3 20.69 12.97 -17.53
CA TYR A 3 21.84 12.94 -18.39
C TYR A 3 23.11 13.09 -17.57
N PHE A 4 24.17 12.42 -17.98
CA PHE A 4 25.48 12.57 -17.37
C PHE A 4 26.00 14.02 -17.56
N ASN A 5 25.90 14.81 -16.53
CA ASN A 5 26.47 16.14 -16.51
C ASN A 5 27.77 16.14 -15.67
N ARG A 6 28.82 15.56 -16.26
CA ARG A 6 30.13 15.46 -15.61
C ARG A 6 30.85 16.79 -15.65
N SER A 7 31.38 17.21 -14.53
CA SER A 7 32.32 18.34 -14.47
C SER A 7 33.42 18.06 -13.46
N LEU A 8 34.59 18.66 -13.64
CA LEU A 8 35.71 18.58 -12.70
C LEU A 8 35.36 19.15 -11.31
N ARG A 9 34.27 19.90 -11.19
CA ARG A 9 33.82 20.53 -9.95
C ARG A 9 32.69 19.78 -9.24
N ARG A 10 32.18 18.67 -9.80
CA ARG A 10 31.11 17.88 -9.23
C ARG A 10 31.53 16.43 -9.11
N PHE A 11 31.39 15.89 -7.91
CA PHE A 11 31.58 14.45 -7.71
C PHE A 11 30.54 13.68 -8.57
N CYS A 12 31.03 12.71 -9.28
CA CYS A 12 30.23 11.84 -10.13
C CYS A 12 30.78 10.43 -10.08
N SER A 13 29.94 9.45 -9.81
CA SER A 13 30.25 8.04 -9.88
C SER A 13 29.23 7.33 -10.79
N HIS A 14 29.46 6.03 -11.09
CA HIS A 14 28.49 5.24 -11.84
C HIS A 14 27.14 5.13 -11.13
N GLY A 15 27.12 5.14 -9.81
CA GLY A 15 25.91 5.08 -9.00
C GLY A 15 25.35 6.44 -8.58
N ASN A 16 26.07 7.52 -8.80
CA ASN A 16 25.66 8.86 -8.41
C ASN A 16 25.98 9.88 -9.51
N THR A 17 25.08 9.95 -10.48
CA THR A 17 25.19 10.87 -11.61
C THR A 17 24.38 12.14 -11.31
N PRO A 18 25.00 13.35 -11.39
CA PRO A 18 24.27 14.59 -11.24
C PRO A 18 23.20 14.73 -12.34
N ASN A 19 22.01 15.18 -11.94
CA ASN A 19 20.95 15.48 -12.89
C ASN A 19 21.33 16.64 -13.80
N ASN A 20 20.92 16.55 -15.07
CA ASN A 20 20.97 17.67 -16.00
C ASN A 20 19.73 18.53 -15.83
N PRO A 21 19.83 19.76 -15.29
CA PRO A 21 18.66 20.66 -15.14
C PRO A 21 18.07 21.10 -16.49
N GLU A 22 18.79 20.94 -17.59
CA GLU A 22 18.34 21.30 -18.93
C GLU A 22 17.54 20.17 -19.61
N SER A 23 17.40 19.00 -18.96
CA SER A 23 16.61 17.90 -19.52
C SER A 23 15.16 18.34 -19.74
N ARG A 24 14.67 18.16 -20.96
CA ARG A 24 13.29 18.52 -21.36
C ARG A 24 12.39 17.32 -21.57
N LEU A 25 12.93 16.11 -21.44
CA LEU A 25 12.17 14.88 -21.65
C LEU A 25 11.58 14.41 -20.31
N PRO A 26 10.25 14.31 -20.21
CA PRO A 26 9.63 13.84 -18.99
C PRO A 26 9.89 12.33 -18.79
N GLY A 27 10.30 11.95 -17.59
CA GLY A 27 10.44 10.54 -17.22
C GLY A 27 9.09 9.86 -16.92
N VAL A 28 8.12 10.65 -16.45
CA VAL A 28 6.75 10.18 -16.16
C VAL A 28 5.76 11.09 -16.88
N ILE A 29 4.80 10.48 -17.58
CA ILE A 29 3.75 11.18 -18.31
C ILE A 29 2.39 10.66 -17.89
N LEU A 30 1.45 11.56 -17.67
CA LEU A 30 0.04 11.27 -17.44
C LEU A 30 -0.79 11.87 -18.56
N SER A 31 -1.68 11.06 -19.15
CA SER A 31 -2.64 11.50 -20.15
C SER A 31 -3.98 10.79 -19.93
N GLY A 32 -4.97 11.49 -19.41
CA GLY A 32 -6.25 10.89 -19.03
C GLY A 32 -6.06 9.75 -18.02
N ASN A 33 -6.43 8.54 -18.42
CA ASN A 33 -6.32 7.33 -17.60
C ASN A 33 -5.06 6.49 -17.91
N ILE A 34 -4.08 7.07 -18.60
CA ILE A 34 -2.84 6.38 -18.97
C ILE A 34 -1.68 7.04 -18.25
N GLY A 35 -0.91 6.23 -17.50
CA GLY A 35 0.37 6.61 -16.91
C GLY A 35 1.51 5.89 -17.62
N TYR A 36 2.53 6.62 -18.04
CA TYR A 36 3.71 6.06 -18.71
C TYR A 36 4.96 6.42 -17.92
N ILE A 37 5.83 5.44 -17.73
CA ILE A 37 7.15 5.59 -17.10
C ILE A 37 8.20 5.19 -18.14
N ALA A 38 9.15 6.09 -18.44
CA ALA A 38 10.08 6.00 -19.55
C ALA A 38 11.28 5.06 -19.30
N TRP A 39 11.34 4.34 -18.18
CA TRP A 39 12.44 3.43 -17.86
C TRP A 39 11.93 2.15 -17.18
N ASN A 40 12.80 1.15 -17.03
CA ASN A 40 12.48 -0.16 -16.45
C ASN A 40 12.40 -0.10 -14.92
N ILE A 41 11.45 0.69 -14.39
CA ILE A 41 11.35 1.03 -12.97
C ILE A 41 11.21 -0.20 -12.07
N PHE A 42 10.50 -1.25 -12.52
CA PHE A 42 10.32 -2.48 -11.74
C PHE A 42 11.59 -3.33 -11.70
N GLU A 43 12.35 -3.39 -12.79
CA GLU A 43 13.64 -4.06 -12.83
C GLU A 43 14.65 -3.36 -11.94
N GLU A 44 14.72 -2.04 -12.01
CA GLU A 44 15.55 -1.20 -11.15
C GLU A 44 15.21 -1.35 -9.68
N TYR A 45 13.92 -1.34 -9.34
CA TYR A 45 13.48 -1.57 -7.97
C TYR A 45 13.81 -2.97 -7.48
N GLY A 46 13.60 -4.00 -8.30
CA GLY A 46 13.91 -5.39 -7.96
C GLY A 46 15.39 -5.66 -7.72
N LYS A 47 16.27 -4.99 -8.48
CA LYS A 47 17.72 -5.11 -8.34
C LYS A 47 18.31 -4.31 -7.17
N ASN A 48 17.83 -3.08 -7.00
CA ASN A 48 18.48 -2.10 -6.13
C ASN A 48 17.67 -1.77 -4.87
N GLY A 49 16.40 -2.16 -4.79
CA GLY A 49 15.50 -1.89 -3.67
C GLY A 49 15.28 -0.39 -3.41
N ALA A 50 15.49 0.46 -4.42
CA ALA A 50 15.48 1.91 -4.27
C ALA A 50 14.07 2.43 -3.94
N TYR A 51 13.85 2.89 -2.72
CA TYR A 51 12.55 3.32 -2.20
C TYR A 51 11.86 4.38 -3.07
N HIS A 52 12.59 5.33 -3.63
CA HIS A 52 12.01 6.37 -4.49
C HIS A 52 11.37 5.80 -5.76
N GLN A 53 11.84 4.70 -6.30
CA GLN A 53 11.24 4.01 -7.44
C GLN A 53 9.82 3.52 -7.09
N LYS A 54 9.70 2.85 -5.93
CA LYS A 54 8.40 2.45 -5.39
C LYS A 54 7.47 3.66 -5.21
N ARG A 55 7.98 4.77 -4.67
CA ARG A 55 7.19 6.00 -4.45
C ARG A 55 6.64 6.57 -5.76
N VAL A 56 7.46 6.64 -6.80
CA VAL A 56 7.02 7.12 -8.13
C VAL A 56 5.84 6.30 -8.64
N VAL A 57 5.92 4.96 -8.56
CA VAL A 57 4.82 4.08 -9.00
C VAL A 57 3.58 4.27 -8.13
N CYS A 58 3.73 4.31 -6.80
CA CYS A 58 2.62 4.50 -5.88
C CYS A 58 1.93 5.85 -6.10
N ASP A 59 2.69 6.93 -6.22
CA ASP A 59 2.16 8.28 -6.41
C ASP A 59 1.43 8.40 -7.76
N LEU A 60 1.94 7.75 -8.80
CA LEU A 60 1.28 7.68 -10.10
C LEU A 60 -0.07 6.95 -10.01
N ILE A 61 -0.10 5.77 -9.38
CA ILE A 61 -1.33 5.00 -9.17
C ILE A 61 -2.31 5.78 -8.31
N ASP A 62 -1.83 6.40 -7.24
CA ASP A 62 -2.64 7.19 -6.34
C ASP A 62 -3.28 8.39 -7.04
N HIS A 63 -2.52 9.07 -7.89
CA HIS A 63 -3.04 10.16 -8.71
C HIS A 63 -4.11 9.67 -9.69
N MET A 64 -3.88 8.55 -10.37
CA MET A 64 -4.81 7.99 -11.34
C MET A 64 -6.11 7.47 -10.70
N LEU A 65 -6.03 6.88 -9.51
CA LEU A 65 -7.19 6.35 -8.79
C LEU A 65 -7.97 7.46 -8.05
N GLY A 66 -7.27 8.43 -7.47
CA GLY A 66 -7.90 9.48 -6.66
C GLY A 66 -8.82 8.86 -5.58
N ASP A 67 -10.04 9.34 -5.50
CA ASP A 67 -11.04 8.87 -4.54
C ASP A 67 -11.66 7.50 -4.89
N ARG A 68 -11.30 6.92 -6.03
CA ARG A 68 -11.83 5.62 -6.49
C ARG A 68 -11.17 4.42 -5.82
N LYS A 69 -10.17 4.61 -4.97
CA LYS A 69 -9.55 3.50 -4.22
C LYS A 69 -10.60 2.72 -3.42
N THR A 70 -10.63 1.40 -3.62
CA THR A 70 -11.54 0.52 -2.89
C THR A 70 -11.17 0.44 -1.42
N LEU A 71 -9.88 0.32 -1.13
CA LEU A 71 -9.34 0.19 0.22
C LEU A 71 -8.08 1.03 0.38
N SER A 72 -7.89 1.62 1.55
CA SER A 72 -6.64 2.24 1.99
C SER A 72 -6.36 1.91 3.45
N THR A 73 -5.09 1.82 3.81
CA THR A 73 -4.64 1.51 5.16
C THR A 73 -3.27 2.15 5.43
N ASN A 74 -2.94 2.37 6.71
CA ASN A 74 -1.61 2.75 7.17
C ASN A 74 -0.74 1.54 7.54
N LEU A 75 -1.18 0.31 7.21
CA LEU A 75 -0.40 -0.90 7.47
C LEU A 75 1.00 -0.77 6.86
N PRO A 76 2.08 -1.10 7.60
CA PRO A 76 3.44 -1.04 7.06
C PRO A 76 3.62 -1.89 5.81
N SER A 77 4.58 -1.54 4.97
CA SER A 77 4.74 -2.09 3.61
C SER A 77 4.99 -3.60 3.51
N ASN A 78 5.38 -4.26 4.61
CA ASN A 78 5.45 -5.73 4.69
C ASN A 78 4.09 -6.35 4.96
N GLY A 79 3.08 -5.54 5.25
CA GLY A 79 1.73 -6.02 5.48
C GLY A 79 0.98 -6.27 4.19
N ILE A 80 0.06 -7.21 4.26
CA ILE A 80 -0.88 -7.53 3.18
C ILE A 80 -2.28 -7.28 3.71
N VAL A 81 -3.06 -6.54 2.95
CA VAL A 81 -4.47 -6.34 3.24
C VAL A 81 -5.32 -6.88 2.09
N THR A 82 -6.35 -7.64 2.42
CA THR A 82 -7.31 -8.15 1.44
C THR A 82 -8.73 -7.82 1.90
N LEU A 83 -9.60 -7.58 0.93
CA LEU A 83 -11.03 -7.40 1.13
C LEU A 83 -11.74 -8.51 0.35
N MET A 84 -12.46 -9.37 1.05
CA MET A 84 -13.20 -10.48 0.49
C MET A 84 -14.69 -10.29 0.71
N GLU A 85 -15.50 -10.66 -0.27
CA GLU A 85 -16.95 -10.62 -0.16
C GLU A 85 -17.53 -12.02 0.01
N GLN A 86 -18.34 -12.21 1.03
CA GLN A 86 -19.13 -13.42 1.27
C GLN A 86 -20.59 -13.11 1.01
N LYS A 87 -21.01 -13.29 -0.26
CA LYS A 87 -22.36 -12.90 -0.72
C LYS A 87 -23.47 -13.66 -0.01
N GLU A 88 -23.28 -14.95 0.21
CA GLU A 88 -24.29 -15.80 0.86
C GLU A 88 -24.55 -15.42 2.33
N GLN A 89 -23.55 -14.85 3.00
CA GLN A 89 -23.63 -14.39 4.38
C GLN A 89 -23.88 -12.88 4.47
N ASN A 90 -24.09 -12.20 3.35
CA ASN A 90 -24.28 -10.76 3.26
C ASN A 90 -23.24 -9.94 4.02
N ARG A 91 -21.95 -10.33 3.91
CA ARG A 91 -20.86 -9.67 4.62
C ARG A 91 -19.58 -9.54 3.78
N SER A 92 -18.72 -8.63 4.17
CA SER A 92 -17.36 -8.51 3.67
C SER A 92 -16.37 -8.75 4.80
N ILE A 93 -15.18 -9.27 4.47
CA ILE A 93 -14.13 -9.56 5.44
C ILE A 93 -12.85 -8.86 5.00
N VAL A 94 -12.25 -8.12 5.92
CA VAL A 94 -10.91 -7.56 5.77
C VAL A 94 -9.93 -8.45 6.52
N HIS A 95 -8.92 -8.97 5.82
CA HIS A 95 -7.78 -9.63 6.44
C HIS A 95 -6.60 -8.67 6.46
N LEU A 96 -5.99 -8.53 7.61
CA LEU A 96 -4.76 -7.79 7.85
C LEU A 96 -3.68 -8.80 8.21
N LEU A 97 -2.65 -8.93 7.38
CA LEU A 97 -1.52 -9.81 7.67
C LEU A 97 -0.25 -8.96 7.80
N TYR A 98 0.55 -9.26 8.79
CA TYR A 98 1.85 -8.62 8.97
C TYR A 98 2.85 -9.60 9.55
N ALA A 99 3.95 -9.78 8.85
CA ALA A 99 5.10 -10.52 9.35
C ALA A 99 6.40 -9.93 8.80
N VAL A 100 7.45 -10.00 9.60
CA VAL A 100 8.80 -9.69 9.17
C VAL A 100 9.58 -10.99 9.15
N THR A 101 10.00 -11.40 7.96
CA THR A 101 10.86 -12.57 7.79
C THR A 101 12.32 -12.20 7.96
N LYS A 102 13.11 -13.16 8.43
CA LYS A 102 14.57 -13.08 8.47
C LYS A 102 15.17 -14.31 7.79
N LYS A 103 16.16 -14.08 6.97
CA LYS A 103 16.89 -15.17 6.34
C LYS A 103 17.74 -15.90 7.37
N ARG A 104 17.54 -17.23 7.48
CA ARG A 104 18.34 -18.15 8.29
C ARG A 104 18.81 -19.30 7.39
N GLY A 105 20.10 -19.32 7.08
CA GLY A 105 20.61 -20.22 6.04
C GLY A 105 19.94 -19.92 4.70
N ASP A 106 19.29 -20.90 4.12
CA ASP A 106 18.55 -20.77 2.85
C ASP A 106 17.03 -20.59 3.02
N THR A 107 16.56 -20.42 4.28
CA THR A 107 15.13 -20.33 4.60
C THR A 107 14.77 -18.96 5.15
N GLU A 108 13.59 -18.47 4.75
CA GLU A 108 12.95 -17.30 5.35
C GLU A 108 12.08 -17.78 6.53
N VAL A 109 12.32 -17.23 7.73
CA VAL A 109 11.59 -17.58 8.94
C VAL A 109 10.99 -16.36 9.62
N ILE A 110 9.83 -16.53 10.26
CA ILE A 110 9.21 -15.54 11.15
C ILE A 110 9.62 -15.94 12.57
N GLU A 111 10.57 -15.20 13.17
CA GLU A 111 11.02 -15.46 14.54
C GLU A 111 10.13 -14.80 15.59
N ASP A 112 9.63 -13.60 15.27
CA ASP A 112 8.89 -12.78 16.21
C ASP A 112 7.53 -12.38 15.64
N ALA A 113 6.48 -12.60 16.41
CA ALA A 113 5.14 -12.07 16.13
C ALA A 113 5.03 -10.64 16.70
N VAL A 114 5.41 -9.66 15.91
CA VAL A 114 5.35 -8.24 16.31
C VAL A 114 3.90 -7.77 16.34
N ALA A 115 3.50 -7.07 17.41
CA ALA A 115 2.19 -6.44 17.47
C ALA A 115 2.18 -5.17 16.61
N ILE A 116 1.16 -5.05 15.77
CA ILE A 116 0.84 -3.85 15.02
C ILE A 116 -0.32 -3.17 15.71
N THR A 117 -0.18 -1.88 15.99
CA THR A 117 -1.18 -1.08 16.69
C THR A 117 -1.75 0.01 15.79
N ASP A 118 -2.95 0.50 16.15
CA ASP A 118 -3.58 1.65 15.50
C ASP A 118 -3.69 1.54 13.97
N THR A 119 -4.02 0.33 13.50
CA THR A 119 -4.17 0.10 12.06
C THR A 119 -5.47 0.69 11.56
N GLN A 120 -5.34 1.79 10.84
CA GLN A 120 -6.46 2.46 10.18
C GLN A 120 -6.80 1.77 8.87
N VAL A 121 -8.10 1.57 8.66
CA VAL A 121 -8.63 0.99 7.43
C VAL A 121 -9.78 1.84 6.94
N SER A 122 -9.76 2.19 5.66
CA SER A 122 -10.83 2.92 4.99
C SER A 122 -11.26 2.19 3.73
N ILE A 123 -12.55 1.86 3.63
CA ILE A 123 -13.11 1.03 2.57
C ILE A 123 -14.27 1.77 1.90
N ARG A 124 -14.31 1.72 0.58
CA ARG A 124 -15.45 2.21 -0.18
C ARG A 124 -16.56 1.16 -0.17
N LEU A 125 -17.72 1.53 0.39
CA LEU A 125 -18.90 0.68 0.43
C LEU A 125 -20.13 1.42 -0.16
N PRO A 126 -21.02 0.72 -0.87
CA PRO A 126 -22.20 1.34 -1.46
C PRO A 126 -23.20 1.82 -0.41
N GLN A 127 -23.23 1.18 0.77
CA GLN A 127 -24.16 1.52 1.86
C GLN A 127 -23.51 1.29 3.23
N LYS A 128 -24.09 1.95 4.25
CA LYS A 128 -23.62 1.85 5.63
C LYS A 128 -23.75 0.41 6.13
N PRO A 129 -22.69 -0.16 6.74
CA PRO A 129 -22.78 -1.50 7.31
C PRO A 129 -23.68 -1.51 8.55
N TYR A 130 -24.26 -2.68 8.81
CA TYR A 130 -25.04 -2.95 10.03
C TYR A 130 -24.09 -3.07 11.25
N ARG A 131 -23.02 -3.86 11.11
CA ARG A 131 -22.06 -4.13 12.19
C ARG A 131 -20.66 -4.26 11.65
N VAL A 132 -19.68 -3.86 12.46
CA VAL A 132 -18.23 -4.07 12.20
C VAL A 132 -17.59 -4.63 13.45
N TYR A 133 -16.90 -5.77 13.34
CA TYR A 133 -16.32 -6.44 14.49
C TYR A 133 -15.06 -7.23 14.14
N LEU A 134 -14.21 -7.44 15.16
CA LEU A 134 -13.04 -8.35 15.09
C LEU A 134 -13.51 -9.80 15.21
N ALA A 135 -12.98 -10.66 14.37
CA ALA A 135 -13.18 -12.10 14.46
C ALA A 135 -11.84 -12.80 14.77
N PRO A 136 -11.85 -13.93 15.52
CA PRO A 136 -13.04 -14.67 15.94
C PRO A 136 -13.69 -14.17 17.27
N GLU A 137 -13.15 -13.13 17.89
CA GLU A 137 -13.56 -12.65 19.24
C GLU A 137 -14.96 -12.02 19.25
N GLU A 138 -15.54 -11.71 18.09
CA GLU A 138 -16.79 -10.99 17.91
C GLU A 138 -16.84 -9.62 18.64
N LYS A 139 -15.68 -9.00 18.83
CA LYS A 139 -15.54 -7.71 19.48
C LYS A 139 -15.92 -6.59 18.51
N ASP A 140 -16.94 -5.84 18.84
CA ASP A 140 -17.38 -4.70 18.03
C ASP A 140 -16.29 -3.63 17.93
N ILE A 141 -16.18 -3.04 16.74
CA ILE A 141 -15.27 -1.93 16.43
C ILE A 141 -16.08 -0.68 16.15
N SER A 142 -15.72 0.43 16.78
CA SER A 142 -16.26 1.74 16.45
C SER A 142 -15.84 2.15 15.04
N TYR A 143 -16.80 2.64 14.25
CA TYR A 143 -16.56 3.06 12.89
C TYR A 143 -17.28 4.34 12.52
N THR A 144 -16.82 4.99 11.47
CA THR A 144 -17.53 6.08 10.79
C THR A 144 -17.92 5.65 9.39
N TYR A 145 -19.05 6.18 8.90
CA TYR A 145 -19.46 5.97 7.51
C TYR A 145 -19.92 7.30 6.91
N GLU A 146 -19.10 7.83 6.02
CA GLU A 146 -19.34 9.13 5.39
C GLU A 146 -19.03 9.06 3.89
N LYS A 147 -19.89 9.67 3.07
CA LYS A 147 -19.71 9.77 1.61
C LYS A 147 -19.35 8.44 0.92
N GLY A 148 -19.97 7.33 1.37
CA GLY A 148 -19.71 6.00 0.83
C GLY A 148 -18.40 5.37 1.28
N ARG A 149 -17.80 5.86 2.37
CA ARG A 149 -16.60 5.29 2.98
C ARG A 149 -16.84 4.88 4.42
N LEU A 150 -16.53 3.63 4.70
CA LEU A 150 -16.39 3.07 6.03
C LEU A 150 -14.95 3.30 6.49
N SER A 151 -14.76 3.85 7.69
CA SER A 151 -13.43 4.00 8.31
C SER A 151 -13.47 3.50 9.74
N PHE A 152 -12.47 2.71 10.11
CA PHE A 152 -12.28 2.15 11.45
C PHE A 152 -10.81 1.97 11.78
N THR A 153 -10.51 1.76 13.06
CA THR A 153 -9.16 1.46 13.55
C THR A 153 -9.16 0.13 14.27
N VAL A 154 -8.20 -0.73 13.95
CA VAL A 154 -7.89 -1.95 14.70
C VAL A 154 -6.83 -1.61 15.73
N ASP A 155 -7.16 -1.71 17.02
CA ASP A 155 -6.29 -1.30 18.13
C ASP A 155 -4.97 -2.06 18.10
N THR A 156 -5.04 -3.39 17.97
CA THR A 156 -3.85 -4.24 17.87
C THR A 156 -4.16 -5.59 17.25
N PHE A 157 -3.20 -6.14 16.54
CA PHE A 157 -3.20 -7.53 16.09
C PHE A 157 -1.75 -8.05 15.95
N LYS A 158 -1.60 -9.38 15.91
CA LYS A 158 -0.32 -10.05 15.63
C LYS A 158 -0.50 -11.05 14.51
N LEU A 159 0.41 -11.04 13.53
CA LEU A 159 0.42 -11.89 12.35
C LEU A 159 -0.83 -11.76 11.48
N HIS A 160 -2.00 -11.99 12.02
CA HIS A 160 -3.28 -11.91 11.32
C HIS A 160 -4.35 -11.24 12.18
N GLY A 161 -5.02 -10.25 11.61
CA GLY A 161 -6.25 -9.63 12.11
C GLY A 161 -7.36 -9.82 11.11
N MET A 162 -8.57 -10.09 11.57
CA MET A 162 -9.74 -10.29 10.72
C MET A 162 -10.89 -9.39 11.19
N VAL A 163 -11.38 -8.55 10.28
CA VAL A 163 -12.51 -7.67 10.55
C VAL A 163 -13.68 -8.06 9.66
N VAL A 164 -14.80 -8.35 10.27
CA VAL A 164 -16.05 -8.68 9.58
C VAL A 164 -16.93 -7.42 9.49
N ILE A 165 -17.49 -7.19 8.32
CA ILE A 165 -18.35 -6.07 7.98
C ILE A 165 -19.67 -6.64 7.50
N GLU A 166 -20.68 -6.65 8.36
CA GLU A 166 -22.03 -7.12 8.02
C GLU A 166 -22.80 -6.00 7.29
N LYS A 167 -23.39 -6.35 6.17
CA LYS A 167 -24.18 -5.41 5.38
C LYS A 167 -25.59 -5.31 5.97
N ALA A 168 -26.22 -4.16 5.84
CA ALA A 168 -27.64 -4.04 6.08
C ALA A 168 -28.42 -4.86 5.02
N GLU A 169 -29.57 -5.39 5.43
CA GLU A 169 -30.52 -6.07 4.53
C GLU A 169 -31.12 -5.11 3.47
#